data_1516df5d41dde3bfd71b07fdb76778ad
#
_entry.id   1516df5d41dde3bfd71b07fdb76778ad
#
_cell.length_a   1.000
_cell.length_b   1.000
_cell.length_c   1.000
_cell.angle_alpha   90.00
_cell.angle_beta   90.00
_cell.angle_gamma   90.00
#
_symmetry.space_group_name_H-M   'P 1'
#
loop_
_entity.id
_entity.type
_entity.pdbx_description
1 polymer ?
#
loop_
_entity_poly.entity_id
_entity_poly.type
_entity_poly.pdbx_seq_one_letter_code
_entity_poly.pdbx_strand_id
1 'polypeptide(L)'
;TDGMVIVPCSMKTLAGIRTGYAEGLLCRAAAVVLKERRKHVLVPRETPLSEIHLENMLDLARKGVQIVPPMPAFYNHPKSVNDIVDHLVVRILDQFDLSAAGAKRWDGMRPAREIHTVA
;
A
#
# COMPACT_ATOMS: atom_id res chain seq x y z
N THR A 1 15.82 -0.11 -8.61
CA THR A 1 14.39 0.24 -8.50
C THR A 1 14.19 1.35 -7.48
N ASP A 2 13.21 2.20 -7.72
CA ASP A 2 12.90 3.32 -6.82
C ASP A 2 11.99 2.91 -5.65
N GLY A 3 11.34 1.77 -5.77
CA GLY A 3 10.45 1.28 -4.74
C GLY A 3 9.87 -0.09 -5.08
N MET A 4 9.03 -0.58 -4.18
CA MET A 4 8.43 -1.91 -4.32
C MET A 4 7.02 -1.92 -3.71
N VAL A 5 6.09 -2.56 -4.38
CA VAL A 5 4.77 -2.85 -3.83
C VAL A 5 4.52 -4.36 -3.87
N ILE A 6 4.02 -4.90 -2.78
CA ILE A 6 3.55 -6.29 -2.71
C ILE A 6 2.04 -6.26 -2.59
N VAL A 7 1.35 -6.66 -3.65
CA VAL A 7 -0.12 -6.61 -3.75
C VAL A 7 -0.65 -7.89 -4.42
N PRO A 8 -1.43 -8.69 -3.74
CA PRO A 8 -1.67 -8.66 -2.30
C PRO A 8 -0.44 -9.16 -1.52
N CYS A 9 -0.36 -8.80 -0.24
CA CYS A 9 0.69 -9.26 0.66
C CYS A 9 0.09 -10.21 1.69
N SER A 10 0.56 -11.45 1.74
CA SER A 10 0.15 -12.39 2.78
C SER A 10 0.75 -12.05 4.12
N MET A 11 0.10 -12.49 5.20
CA MET A 11 0.65 -12.30 6.55
C MET A 11 1.95 -13.06 6.75
N LYS A 12 2.11 -14.19 6.07
CA LYS A 12 3.37 -14.94 6.06
C LYS A 12 4.51 -14.12 5.44
N THR A 13 4.28 -13.52 4.29
CA THR A 13 5.27 -12.65 3.63
C THR A 13 5.58 -11.43 4.49
N LEU A 14 4.56 -10.80 5.04
CA LEU A 14 4.71 -9.64 5.91
C LEU A 14 5.56 -9.98 7.15
N ALA A 15 5.30 -11.11 7.80
CA ALA A 15 6.08 -11.60 8.92
C ALA A 15 7.53 -11.88 8.51
N GLY A 16 7.74 -12.47 7.34
CA GLY A 16 9.08 -12.73 6.81
C GLY A 16 9.87 -11.45 6.59
N ILE A 17 9.25 -10.42 6.07
CA ILE A 17 9.88 -9.12 5.87
C ILE A 17 10.24 -8.49 7.21
N ARG A 18 9.32 -8.52 8.15
CA ARG A 18 9.54 -7.94 9.49
C ARG A 18 10.70 -8.60 10.23
N THR A 19 10.83 -9.91 10.13
CA THR A 19 11.88 -10.67 10.83
C THR A 19 13.20 -10.72 10.06
N GLY A 20 13.24 -10.22 8.84
CA GLY A 20 14.43 -10.30 7.99
C GLY A 20 14.68 -11.69 7.42
N TYR A 21 13.66 -12.56 7.44
CA TYR A 21 13.76 -13.92 6.91
C TYR A 21 13.69 -13.90 5.38
N ALA A 22 14.87 -13.90 4.76
CA ALA A 22 15.02 -13.68 3.32
C ALA A 22 14.93 -15.00 2.52
N GLU A 23 13.91 -15.82 2.79
CA GLU A 23 13.61 -17.00 2.00
C GLU A 23 12.77 -16.62 0.77
N GLY A 24 13.20 -17.09 -0.40
CA GLY A 24 12.54 -16.78 -1.65
C GLY A 24 12.89 -15.41 -2.21
N LEU A 25 12.66 -15.24 -3.50
CA LEU A 25 13.02 -14.01 -4.22
C LEU A 25 12.26 -12.79 -3.70
N LEU A 26 10.97 -12.95 -3.40
CA LEU A 26 10.13 -11.85 -2.94
C LEU A 26 10.63 -11.24 -1.64
N CYS A 27 10.87 -12.07 -0.63
CA CYS A 27 11.38 -11.60 0.67
C CYS A 27 12.80 -11.05 0.56
N ARG A 28 13.62 -11.60 -0.31
CA ARG A 28 14.96 -11.08 -0.57
C ARG A 28 14.92 -9.68 -1.19
N ALA A 29 14.07 -9.48 -2.19
CA ALA A 29 13.89 -8.17 -2.82
C ALA A 29 13.35 -7.15 -1.81
N ALA A 30 12.37 -7.54 -0.99
CA ALA A 30 11.83 -6.70 0.06
C ALA A 30 12.91 -6.31 1.09
N ALA A 31 13.75 -7.26 1.48
CA ALA A 31 14.84 -7.01 2.42
C ALA A 31 15.82 -5.95 1.88
N VAL A 32 16.14 -6.01 0.58
CA VAL A 32 17.02 -5.02 -0.05
C VAL A 32 16.36 -3.64 -0.08
N VAL A 33 15.09 -3.55 -0.46
CA VAL A 33 14.34 -2.30 -0.50
C VAL A 33 14.27 -1.66 0.89
N LEU A 34 14.01 -2.46 1.92
CA LEU A 34 13.96 -2.00 3.29
C LEU A 34 15.33 -1.52 3.79
N LYS A 35 16.38 -2.30 3.53
CA LYS A 35 17.75 -1.97 3.89
C LYS A 35 18.20 -0.64 3.28
N GLU A 36 17.86 -0.41 2.02
CA GLU A 36 18.22 0.80 1.30
C GLU A 36 17.24 1.96 1.52
N ARG A 37 16.26 1.77 2.39
CA ARG A 37 15.26 2.78 2.75
C ARG A 37 14.51 3.34 1.53
N ARG A 38 14.26 2.49 0.54
CA ARG A 38 13.44 2.84 -0.60
C ARG A 38 11.96 2.72 -0.25
N LYS A 39 11.11 3.33 -1.06
CA LYS A 39 9.66 3.27 -0.85
C LYS A 39 9.20 1.81 -0.89
N HIS A 40 8.54 1.37 0.16
CA HIS A 40 8.02 0.01 0.28
C HIS A 40 6.55 0.07 0.71
N VAL A 41 5.69 -0.53 -0.09
CA VAL A 41 4.24 -0.57 0.14
C VAL A 41 3.78 -2.01 0.22
N LEU A 42 3.08 -2.35 1.29
CA LEU A 42 2.47 -3.67 1.47
C LEU A 42 0.95 -3.51 1.49
N VAL A 43 0.27 -4.37 0.73
CA VAL A 43 -1.20 -4.36 0.62
C VAL A 43 -1.73 -5.66 1.23
N PRO A 44 -1.80 -5.76 2.57
CA PRO A 44 -2.26 -6.96 3.24
C PRO A 44 -3.77 -7.05 3.22
N ARG A 45 -4.27 -8.28 3.13
CA ARG A 45 -5.70 -8.58 3.25
C ARG A 45 -5.86 -9.73 4.23
N GLU A 46 -6.30 -9.42 5.43
CA GLU A 46 -6.53 -10.40 6.48
C GLU A 46 -7.60 -9.90 7.43
N THR A 47 -8.48 -10.79 7.86
CA THR A 47 -9.49 -10.46 8.86
C THR A 47 -10.01 -11.74 9.54
N PRO A 48 -10.19 -11.77 10.86
CA PRO A 48 -9.73 -10.75 11.81
C PRO A 48 -8.20 -10.74 11.94
N LEU A 49 -7.67 -9.63 12.44
CA LEU A 49 -6.23 -9.51 12.67
C LEU A 49 -5.87 -10.01 14.07
N SER A 50 -4.83 -10.84 14.17
CA SER A 50 -4.27 -11.28 15.45
C SER A 50 -3.32 -10.22 16.02
N GLU A 51 -2.97 -10.36 17.30
CA GLU A 51 -1.96 -9.50 17.91
C GLU A 51 -0.63 -9.57 17.16
N ILE A 52 -0.24 -10.76 16.72
CA ILE A 52 1.00 -10.97 15.94
C ILE A 52 0.96 -10.19 14.65
N HIS A 53 -0.17 -10.24 13.90
CA HIS A 53 -0.35 -9.47 12.67
C HIS A 53 -0.18 -7.97 12.94
N LEU A 54 -0.84 -7.48 13.97
CA LEU A 54 -0.80 -6.06 14.34
C LEU A 54 0.60 -5.62 14.77
N GLU A 55 1.30 -6.41 15.54
CA GLU A 55 2.67 -6.12 15.96
C GLU A 55 3.62 -6.08 14.77
N ASN A 56 3.50 -7.04 13.85
CA ASN A 56 4.32 -7.07 12.65
C ASN A 56 4.09 -5.85 11.77
N MET A 57 2.83 -5.46 11.58
CA MET A 57 2.48 -4.27 10.81
C MET A 57 2.98 -2.99 11.46
N LEU A 58 2.82 -2.87 12.77
CA LEU A 58 3.30 -1.71 13.52
C LEU A 58 4.82 -1.56 13.41
N ASP A 59 5.55 -2.64 13.59
CA ASP A 59 7.01 -2.62 13.50
C ASP A 59 7.48 -2.19 12.12
N LEU A 60 6.86 -2.71 11.06
CA LEU A 60 7.18 -2.32 9.69
C LEU A 60 6.80 -0.86 9.41
N ALA A 61 5.66 -0.41 9.91
CA ALA A 61 5.24 0.99 9.76
C ALA A 61 6.25 1.94 10.41
N ARG A 62 6.78 1.59 11.57
CA ARG A 62 7.82 2.36 12.26
C ARG A 62 9.12 2.44 11.46
N LYS A 63 9.37 1.48 10.61
CA LYS A 63 10.54 1.43 9.72
C LYS A 63 10.30 2.14 8.37
N GLY A 64 9.17 2.79 8.22
CA GLY A 64 8.84 3.56 7.02
C GLY A 64 8.12 2.78 5.94
N VAL A 65 7.72 1.53 6.20
CA VAL A 65 6.90 0.76 5.27
C VAL A 65 5.46 1.28 5.32
N GLN A 66 4.87 1.53 4.15
CA GLN A 66 3.47 1.92 4.05
C GLN A 66 2.59 0.68 4.05
N ILE A 67 1.70 0.58 5.00
CA ILE A 67 0.72 -0.51 5.09
C ILE A 67 -0.60 0.02 4.54
N VAL A 68 -1.05 -0.53 3.42
CA VAL A 68 -2.22 -0.06 2.69
C VAL A 68 -3.23 -1.20 2.54
N PRO A 69 -4.03 -1.51 3.57
CA PRO A 69 -5.07 -2.53 3.44
C PRO A 69 -6.08 -2.12 2.37
N PRO A 70 -6.55 -3.05 1.54
CA PRO A 70 -7.49 -2.72 0.46
C PRO A 70 -8.91 -2.57 1.01
N MET A 71 -9.17 -1.46 1.67
CA MET A 71 -10.46 -1.15 2.26
C MET A 71 -11.34 -0.40 1.25
N PRO A 72 -12.52 -0.94 0.88
CA PRO A 72 -13.41 -0.24 -0.02
C PRO A 72 -13.90 1.06 0.61
N ALA A 73 -13.95 2.11 -0.19
CA ALA A 73 -14.49 3.40 0.21
C ALA A 73 -15.77 3.68 -0.55
N PHE A 74 -16.80 4.12 0.17
CA PHE A 74 -18.12 4.40 -0.39
C PHE A 74 -18.45 5.89 -0.44
N TYR A 75 -17.64 6.73 0.19
CA TYR A 75 -17.87 8.19 0.22
C TYR A 75 -17.73 8.86 -1.15
N ASN A 76 -17.09 8.20 -2.11
CA ASN A 76 -16.98 8.66 -3.50
C ASN A 76 -18.15 8.22 -4.38
N HIS A 77 -19.18 7.59 -3.81
CA HIS A 77 -20.34 7.07 -4.53
C HIS A 77 -19.98 6.14 -5.68
N PRO A 78 -19.24 5.03 -5.42
CA PRO A 78 -18.87 4.10 -6.47
C PRO A 78 -20.14 3.47 -7.07
N LYS A 79 -20.16 3.33 -8.41
CA LYS A 79 -21.29 2.77 -9.15
C LYS A 79 -21.06 1.31 -9.54
N SER A 80 -19.85 0.81 -9.38
CA SER A 80 -19.47 -0.55 -9.77
C SER A 80 -18.33 -1.05 -8.89
N VAL A 81 -18.09 -2.36 -8.95
CA VAL A 81 -16.91 -2.97 -8.33
C VAL A 81 -15.63 -2.40 -8.93
N ASN A 82 -15.62 -2.15 -10.24
CA ASN A 82 -14.47 -1.54 -10.90
C ASN A 82 -14.14 -0.17 -10.33
N ASP A 83 -15.13 0.64 -10.00
CA ASP A 83 -14.90 1.94 -9.35
C ASP A 83 -14.19 1.79 -8.00
N ILE A 84 -14.57 0.76 -7.22
CA ILE A 84 -13.93 0.46 -5.94
C ILE A 84 -12.48 0.03 -6.15
N VAL A 85 -12.23 -0.84 -7.12
CA VAL A 85 -10.88 -1.32 -7.45
C VAL A 85 -10.02 -0.15 -7.94
N ASP A 86 -10.54 0.70 -8.82
CA ASP A 86 -9.83 1.87 -9.33
C ASP A 86 -9.42 2.81 -8.19
N HIS A 87 -10.33 3.04 -7.24
CA HIS A 87 -10.02 3.86 -6.06
C HIS A 87 -8.88 3.26 -5.23
N LEU A 88 -8.89 1.95 -5.00
CA LEU A 88 -7.84 1.25 -4.27
C LEU A 88 -6.49 1.36 -4.99
N VAL A 89 -6.50 1.17 -6.32
CA VAL A 89 -5.29 1.31 -7.14
C VAL A 89 -4.72 2.73 -7.04
N VAL A 90 -5.57 3.74 -7.11
CA VAL A 90 -5.16 5.14 -6.97
C VAL A 90 -4.50 5.38 -5.61
N ARG A 91 -5.07 4.84 -4.53
CA ARG A 91 -4.47 4.97 -3.18
C ARG A 91 -3.09 4.34 -3.10
N ILE A 92 -2.89 3.21 -3.78
CA ILE A 92 -1.57 2.56 -3.84
C ILE A 92 -0.59 3.41 -4.65
N LEU A 93 -1.01 3.91 -5.81
CA LEU A 93 -0.17 4.77 -6.65
C LEU A 93 0.20 6.08 -5.96
N ASP A 94 -0.68 6.62 -5.13
CA ASP A 94 -0.42 7.81 -4.33
C ASP A 94 0.79 7.64 -3.42
N GLN A 95 1.04 6.44 -2.93
CA GLN A 95 2.19 6.17 -2.07
C GLN A 95 3.52 6.35 -2.81
N PHE A 96 3.50 6.27 -4.13
CA PHE A 96 4.67 6.46 -4.98
C PHE A 96 4.68 7.82 -5.69
N ASP A 97 3.79 8.74 -5.30
CA ASP A 97 3.61 10.03 -5.95
C ASP A 97 3.26 9.92 -7.44
N LEU A 98 2.60 8.81 -7.80
CA LEU A 98 2.09 8.58 -9.14
C LEU A 98 0.61 8.91 -9.18
N SER A 99 0.14 9.47 -10.30
CA SER A 99 -1.27 9.78 -10.48
C SER A 99 -1.87 8.95 -11.62
N ALA A 100 -3.16 8.59 -11.48
CA ALA A 100 -3.93 7.91 -12.52
C ALA A 100 -4.98 8.86 -13.08
N ALA A 101 -5.19 8.81 -14.41
CA ALA A 101 -6.21 9.59 -15.08
C ALA A 101 -7.61 9.22 -14.56
N GLY A 102 -8.47 10.22 -14.32
CA GLY A 102 -9.84 10.01 -13.84
C GLY A 102 -9.95 9.68 -12.37
N ALA A 103 -8.89 9.80 -11.61
CA ALA A 103 -8.90 9.54 -10.18
C ALA A 103 -9.76 10.57 -9.44
N LYS A 104 -10.69 10.08 -8.61
CA LYS A 104 -11.47 10.91 -7.69
C LYS A 104 -10.78 10.91 -6.34
N ARG A 105 -10.47 12.11 -5.85
CA ARG A 105 -9.84 12.30 -4.55
C ARG A 105 -10.77 13.10 -3.64
N TRP A 106 -10.72 12.79 -2.36
CA TRP A 106 -11.43 13.59 -1.38
C TRP A 106 -10.53 14.72 -0.88
N ASP A 107 -10.97 15.96 -1.12
CA ASP A 107 -10.22 17.17 -0.73
C ASP A 107 -10.74 17.81 0.56
N GLY A 108 -11.66 17.15 1.27
CA GLY A 108 -12.34 17.72 2.42
C GLY A 108 -13.22 18.90 2.02
N MET A 109 -13.08 20.02 2.72
CA MET A 109 -13.82 21.27 2.47
C MET A 109 -13.06 22.23 1.55
N ARG A 110 -11.97 21.80 0.93
CA ARG A 110 -11.15 22.63 0.05
C ARG A 110 -11.63 22.54 -1.39
N PRO A 111 -11.48 23.63 -2.18
CA PRO A 111 -11.69 23.54 -3.63
C PRO A 111 -10.77 22.48 -4.24
N ALA A 112 -11.27 21.80 -5.27
CA ALA A 112 -10.47 20.82 -5.99
C ALA A 112 -9.17 21.45 -6.52
N ARG A 113 -8.03 20.82 -6.24
CA ARG A 113 -6.75 21.24 -6.81
C ARG A 113 -6.57 20.55 -8.16
N GLU A 114 -5.97 21.25 -9.10
CA GLU A 114 -5.53 20.63 -10.33
C GLU A 114 -4.52 19.53 -10.00
N ILE A 115 -4.82 18.31 -10.46
CA ILE A 115 -3.91 17.20 -10.32
C ILE A 115 -3.01 17.20 -11.55
N HIS A 116 -1.75 17.59 -11.34
CA HIS A 116 -0.77 17.50 -12.41
C HIS A 116 -0.35 16.05 -12.56
N THR A 117 -0.54 15.51 -13.77
CA THR A 117 -0.05 14.18 -14.11
C THR A 117 1.46 14.23 -14.20
N VAL A 118 2.14 13.48 -13.34
CA VAL A 118 3.58 13.25 -13.46
C VAL A 118 3.75 11.99 -14.29
N ALA A 119 4.28 12.16 -15.47
CA ALA A 119 4.58 11.04 -16.37
C ALA A 119 5.78 10.25 -15.82
#